data_79ab0595cae45bbd7cfbb043097a464d
#
_entry.id   79ab0595cae45bbd7cfbb043097a464d
#
_cell.length_a   1.000
_cell.length_b   1.000
_cell.length_c   1.000
_cell.angle_alpha   90.00
_cell.angle_beta   90.00
_cell.angle_gamma   90.00
#
_symmetry.space_group_name_H-M   'P 1'
#
loop_
_entity.id
_entity.type
_entity.pdbx_description
1 polymer ?
#
loop_
_entity_poly.entity_id
_entity_poly.type
_entity_poly.pdbx_seq_one_letter_code
_entity_poly.pdbx_strand_id
1 'polypeptide(L)'
;MDEYLKTLLEQIRCKKARPYVKQEFQDHIEDQIEANMQAGMDREQAEREAVRDMGDPVETGISLDSVHRPQVAWKLLGIIVLISIAGVLIHAGIAGKISENAAAGSDRYVFHVVIGLAVMMILYLLDYTVLARFSKIIAVILLFACLVTLLGGYQLNGARYFIVLPGGRGISMQTLMLFYVPIYGAILYKYHGWGYKGLMRAIIWMLAPLILVYTMPALMTACVMLVSMLVMLTIAIQKNWFTVRKKKAICGIWAGFLAMPVAAFLIRYLSSSLTEYQIARLQAIFSGGGEKDSFTGMLHSFWQQNKWIGKSGSDVMGNLPAFNADYILTYLSSVYGTIAVILLCCVLAVLIFAVFNTAMRQKNQLGMMMGCGCGIVFLINIFINILENLGIFPQSVTFLPFLSAGGSCIIVSYGLMGIVLSTYRYKNIYPRHLKIGFKFDKTKAKKALYVSKMSMCIWTGGTVVVMCVAIYWDLCKSYMNIPFKIVTIVLTLLLVGNMRKIVQYNETNR
;
A
#
# COMPACT_ATOMS: atom_id res chain seq x y z
N MET A 1 -39.92 18.58 7.31
CA MET A 1 -38.52 18.10 7.34
C MET A 1 -38.28 16.98 6.33
N ASP A 2 -39.01 15.84 6.34
CA ASP A 2 -38.70 14.68 5.50
C ASP A 2 -38.79 14.94 3.99
N GLU A 3 -39.74 15.76 3.53
CA GLU A 3 -39.91 16.13 2.12
C GLU A 3 -38.75 16.99 1.63
N TYR A 4 -38.30 17.97 2.45
CA TYR A 4 -37.13 18.79 2.20
C TYR A 4 -35.88 17.94 2.03
N LEU A 5 -35.60 17.05 2.99
CA LEU A 5 -34.45 16.14 2.94
C LEU A 5 -34.49 15.21 1.73
N LYS A 6 -35.66 14.71 1.34
CA LYS A 6 -35.84 13.86 0.18
C LYS A 6 -35.48 14.61 -1.11
N THR A 7 -36.04 15.80 -1.32
CA THR A 7 -35.77 16.65 -2.49
C THR A 7 -34.28 17.03 -2.59
N LEU A 8 -33.67 17.44 -1.46
CA LEU A 8 -32.24 17.75 -1.39
C LEU A 8 -31.38 16.56 -1.77
N LEU A 9 -31.64 15.36 -1.24
CA LEU A 9 -30.87 14.16 -1.49
C LEU A 9 -31.01 13.65 -2.91
N GLU A 10 -32.12 13.89 -3.60
CA GLU A 10 -32.31 13.54 -5.00
C GLU A 10 -31.32 14.28 -5.92
N GLN A 11 -30.91 15.50 -5.56
CA GLN A 11 -29.91 16.29 -6.31
C GLN A 11 -28.49 15.75 -6.18
N ILE A 12 -28.18 14.97 -5.13
CA ILE A 12 -26.84 14.44 -4.88
C ILE A 12 -26.63 13.15 -5.68
N ARG A 13 -25.75 13.17 -6.69
CA ARG A 13 -25.43 12.01 -7.56
C ARG A 13 -24.69 10.91 -6.80
N CYS A 14 -23.82 11.29 -5.86
CA CYS A 14 -23.03 10.33 -5.08
C CYS A 14 -23.89 9.62 -4.02
N LYS A 15 -24.42 8.43 -4.35
CA LYS A 15 -25.26 7.63 -3.44
C LYS A 15 -24.59 7.34 -2.09
N LYS A 16 -23.24 7.29 -2.04
CA LYS A 16 -22.48 7.04 -0.81
C LYS A 16 -22.46 8.25 0.13
N ALA A 17 -22.57 9.47 -0.42
CA ALA A 17 -22.62 10.71 0.37
C ALA A 17 -24.00 10.93 1.01
N ARG A 18 -25.08 10.52 0.34
CA ARG A 18 -26.47 10.77 0.76
C ARG A 18 -26.75 10.48 2.24
N PRO A 19 -26.34 9.31 2.83
CA PRO A 19 -26.64 9.02 4.23
C PRO A 19 -25.97 10.01 5.21
N TYR A 20 -24.77 10.48 4.88
CA TYR A 20 -24.01 11.40 5.74
C TYR A 20 -24.56 12.82 5.63
N VAL A 21 -24.88 13.27 4.41
CA VAL A 21 -25.53 14.56 4.20
C VAL A 21 -26.91 14.57 4.84
N LYS A 22 -27.70 13.48 4.71
CA LYS A 22 -28.98 13.38 5.37
C LYS A 22 -28.84 13.58 6.89
N GLN A 23 -27.90 12.86 7.50
CA GLN A 23 -27.71 12.96 8.94
C GLN A 23 -27.25 14.37 9.36
N GLU A 24 -26.31 14.96 8.64
CA GLU A 24 -25.78 16.31 8.92
C GLU A 24 -26.90 17.37 8.86
N PHE A 25 -27.72 17.31 7.81
CA PHE A 25 -28.84 18.26 7.67
C PHE A 25 -29.97 17.97 8.67
N GLN A 26 -30.24 16.72 8.97
CA GLN A 26 -31.21 16.35 9.99
C GLN A 26 -30.80 16.86 11.36
N ASP A 27 -29.52 16.67 11.76
CA ASP A 27 -29.00 17.18 13.01
C ASP A 27 -29.09 18.71 13.07
N HIS A 28 -28.72 19.42 11.96
CA HIS A 28 -28.85 20.88 11.89
C HIS A 28 -30.29 21.41 12.01
N ILE A 29 -31.23 20.74 11.33
CA ILE A 29 -32.66 21.14 11.42
C ILE A 29 -33.18 20.87 12.82
N GLU A 30 -32.81 19.76 13.46
CA GLU A 30 -33.20 19.44 14.84
C GLU A 30 -32.62 20.46 15.83
N ASP A 31 -31.35 20.85 15.71
CA ASP A 31 -30.71 21.91 16.52
C ASP A 31 -31.45 23.26 16.36
N GLN A 32 -31.86 23.61 15.13
CA GLN A 32 -32.60 24.85 14.87
C GLN A 32 -34.03 24.80 15.46
N ILE A 33 -34.70 23.64 15.36
CA ILE A 33 -36.02 23.42 15.98
C ILE A 33 -35.93 23.63 17.51
N GLU A 34 -34.90 23.04 18.13
CA GLU A 34 -34.70 23.22 19.56
C GLU A 34 -34.48 24.69 19.97
N ALA A 35 -33.68 25.43 19.18
CA ALA A 35 -33.42 26.85 19.36
C ALA A 35 -34.71 27.68 19.24
N ASN A 36 -35.54 27.42 18.23
CA ASN A 36 -36.81 28.09 17.98
C ASN A 36 -37.82 27.79 19.10
N MET A 37 -37.88 26.56 19.58
CA MET A 37 -38.72 26.18 20.75
C MET A 37 -38.28 26.89 22.03
N GLN A 38 -36.98 27.06 22.26
CA GLN A 38 -36.46 27.81 23.41
C GLN A 38 -36.81 29.30 23.28
N ALA A 39 -36.99 29.83 22.07
CA ALA A 39 -37.48 31.20 21.81
C ALA A 39 -39.00 31.34 21.98
N GLY A 40 -39.72 30.26 22.36
CA GLY A 40 -41.15 30.27 22.69
C GLY A 40 -42.08 29.86 21.53
N MET A 41 -41.56 29.31 20.44
CA MET A 41 -42.37 28.81 19.32
C MET A 41 -42.93 27.43 19.62
N ASP A 42 -44.17 27.17 19.12
CA ASP A 42 -44.72 25.81 19.11
C ASP A 42 -43.90 24.91 18.16
N ARG A 43 -43.89 23.60 18.44
CA ARG A 43 -43.04 22.64 17.71
C ARG A 43 -43.29 22.62 16.19
N GLU A 44 -44.57 22.70 15.78
CA GLU A 44 -44.90 22.73 14.35
C GLU A 44 -44.45 24.03 13.67
N GLN A 45 -44.54 25.13 14.38
CA GLN A 45 -44.08 26.43 13.91
C GLN A 45 -42.52 26.48 13.87
N ALA A 46 -41.89 25.96 14.92
CA ALA A 46 -40.43 25.83 15.02
C ALA A 46 -39.84 24.97 13.87
N GLU A 47 -40.50 23.85 13.51
CA GLU A 47 -40.09 23.00 12.38
C GLU A 47 -40.24 23.72 11.02
N ARG A 48 -41.38 24.39 10.81
CA ARG A 48 -41.62 25.14 9.56
C ARG A 48 -40.59 26.26 9.36
N GLU A 49 -40.26 26.99 10.39
CA GLU A 49 -39.29 28.08 10.37
C GLU A 49 -37.86 27.51 10.17
N ALA A 50 -37.47 26.46 10.89
CA ALA A 50 -36.18 25.79 10.73
C ALA A 50 -35.97 25.29 9.29
N VAL A 51 -36.97 24.66 8.67
CA VAL A 51 -36.89 24.21 7.29
C VAL A 51 -36.82 25.37 6.31
N ARG A 52 -37.54 26.47 6.57
CA ARG A 52 -37.50 27.69 5.74
C ARG A 52 -36.11 28.34 5.76
N ASP A 53 -35.49 28.38 6.93
CA ASP A 53 -34.16 28.97 7.13
C ASP A 53 -33.05 28.17 6.41
N MET A 54 -33.27 26.88 6.11
CA MET A 54 -32.34 26.07 5.32
C MET A 54 -32.31 26.41 3.82
N GLY A 55 -33.24 27.27 3.34
CA GLY A 55 -33.32 27.71 1.95
C GLY A 55 -33.89 26.67 0.98
N ASP A 56 -33.69 26.88 -0.32
CA ASP A 56 -34.20 25.98 -1.36
C ASP A 56 -33.48 24.64 -1.36
N PRO A 57 -34.20 23.48 -1.21
CA PRO A 57 -33.58 22.16 -1.18
C PRO A 57 -32.89 21.77 -2.51
N VAL A 58 -33.35 22.33 -3.65
CA VAL A 58 -32.77 22.01 -4.96
C VAL A 58 -31.44 22.72 -5.12
N GLU A 59 -31.39 24.04 -4.84
CA GLU A 59 -30.17 24.83 -4.94
C GLU A 59 -29.10 24.34 -3.95
N THR A 60 -29.50 24.10 -2.70
CA THR A 60 -28.63 23.54 -1.66
C THR A 60 -28.12 22.16 -2.06
N GLY A 61 -28.98 21.30 -2.60
CA GLY A 61 -28.62 19.96 -3.06
C GLY A 61 -27.61 19.95 -4.21
N ILE A 62 -27.77 20.84 -5.19
CA ILE A 62 -26.81 21.02 -6.31
C ILE A 62 -25.45 21.51 -5.80
N SER A 63 -25.45 22.48 -4.87
CA SER A 63 -24.23 22.97 -4.23
C SER A 63 -23.49 21.84 -3.51
N LEU A 64 -24.21 21.05 -2.72
CA LEU A 64 -23.64 19.89 -2.00
C LEU A 64 -23.15 18.79 -2.96
N ASP A 65 -23.83 18.55 -4.10
CA ASP A 65 -23.33 17.59 -5.09
C ASP A 65 -21.95 17.99 -5.60
N SER A 66 -21.73 19.30 -5.85
CA SER A 66 -20.44 19.78 -6.32
C SER A 66 -19.29 19.49 -5.35
N VAL A 67 -19.55 19.53 -4.04
CA VAL A 67 -18.59 19.26 -2.97
C VAL A 67 -18.38 17.76 -2.76
N HIS A 68 -19.46 16.98 -2.75
CA HIS A 68 -19.45 15.56 -2.37
C HIS A 68 -19.24 14.57 -3.54
N ARG A 69 -19.12 15.06 -4.77
CA ARG A 69 -18.80 14.18 -5.91
C ARG A 69 -17.36 13.64 -5.84
N PRO A 70 -17.12 12.41 -6.34
CA PRO A 70 -15.79 11.84 -6.44
C PRO A 70 -14.84 12.74 -7.23
N GLN A 71 -13.67 13.04 -6.67
CA GLN A 71 -12.68 13.93 -7.27
C GLN A 71 -11.50 13.16 -7.87
N VAL A 72 -10.90 13.69 -8.95
CA VAL A 72 -9.73 13.12 -9.60
C VAL A 72 -8.49 13.94 -9.24
N ALA A 73 -7.43 13.27 -8.83
CA ALA A 73 -6.15 13.89 -8.48
C ALA A 73 -5.27 14.09 -9.74
N TRP A 74 -5.70 14.97 -10.66
CA TRP A 74 -5.03 15.16 -11.96
C TRP A 74 -3.53 15.46 -11.84
N LYS A 75 -3.13 16.29 -10.86
CA LYS A 75 -1.72 16.61 -10.61
C LYS A 75 -0.90 15.37 -10.25
N LEU A 76 -1.44 14.52 -9.38
CA LEU A 76 -0.76 13.29 -8.95
C LEU A 76 -0.72 12.27 -10.10
N LEU A 77 -1.81 12.12 -10.87
CA LEU A 77 -1.84 11.27 -12.05
C LEU A 77 -0.81 11.73 -13.11
N GLY A 78 -0.69 13.04 -13.34
CA GLY A 78 0.31 13.60 -14.27
C GLY A 78 1.74 13.22 -13.86
N ILE A 79 2.08 13.31 -12.57
CA ILE A 79 3.40 12.92 -12.05
C ILE A 79 3.63 11.41 -12.26
N ILE A 80 2.63 10.56 -11.98
CA ILE A 80 2.73 9.11 -12.16
C ILE A 80 2.97 8.77 -13.63
N VAL A 81 2.21 9.37 -14.55
CA VAL A 81 2.37 9.17 -16.00
C VAL A 81 3.76 9.60 -16.45
N LEU A 82 4.24 10.74 -15.99
CA LEU A 82 5.58 11.25 -16.32
C LEU A 82 6.67 10.26 -15.86
N ILE A 83 6.61 9.79 -14.62
CA ILE A 83 7.59 8.82 -14.09
C ILE A 83 7.47 7.48 -14.81
N SER A 84 6.26 7.03 -15.16
CA SER A 84 6.03 5.79 -15.90
C SER A 84 6.62 5.84 -17.28
N ILE A 85 6.45 6.95 -18.02
CA ILE A 85 7.06 7.17 -19.33
C ILE A 85 8.58 7.20 -19.19
N ALA A 86 9.11 7.94 -18.23
CA ALA A 86 10.55 7.98 -17.97
C ALA A 86 11.12 6.57 -17.70
N GLY A 87 10.43 5.76 -16.88
CA GLY A 87 10.81 4.38 -16.61
C GLY A 87 10.85 3.52 -17.88
N VAL A 88 9.81 3.62 -18.72
CA VAL A 88 9.74 2.88 -19.99
C VAL A 88 10.89 3.32 -20.93
N LEU A 89 11.16 4.61 -21.05
CA LEU A 89 12.24 5.12 -21.89
C LEU A 89 13.63 4.68 -21.40
N ILE A 90 13.86 4.69 -20.07
CA ILE A 90 15.11 4.21 -19.46
C ILE A 90 15.31 2.73 -19.79
N HIS A 91 14.30 1.89 -19.58
CA HIS A 91 14.42 0.45 -19.83
C HIS A 91 14.49 0.11 -21.33
N ALA A 92 13.84 0.88 -22.19
CA ALA A 92 14.01 0.76 -23.63
C ALA A 92 15.47 1.12 -24.06
N GLY A 93 16.05 2.16 -23.46
CA GLY A 93 17.45 2.53 -23.68
C GLY A 93 18.46 1.51 -23.15
N ILE A 94 18.14 0.81 -22.06
CA ILE A 94 18.91 -0.34 -21.55
C ILE A 94 18.85 -1.49 -22.56
N ALA A 95 17.66 -1.84 -23.02
CA ALA A 95 17.47 -2.94 -23.98
C ALA A 95 18.22 -2.71 -25.27
N GLY A 96 18.23 -1.51 -25.82
CA GLY A 96 18.95 -1.19 -27.06
C GLY A 96 20.48 -1.31 -26.97
N LYS A 97 21.06 -1.45 -25.76
CA LYS A 97 22.50 -1.59 -25.55
C LYS A 97 22.97 -3.02 -25.27
N ILE A 98 22.05 -3.88 -24.83
CA ILE A 98 22.30 -5.29 -24.52
C ILE A 98 21.88 -6.09 -25.77
N SER A 99 22.77 -6.75 -26.50
CA SER A 99 22.60 -7.64 -27.68
C SER A 99 21.19 -8.26 -27.93
N GLU A 100 20.94 -8.85 -29.09
CA GLU A 100 19.64 -9.31 -29.66
C GLU A 100 18.61 -10.03 -28.76
N ASN A 101 19.03 -10.59 -27.62
CA ASN A 101 18.11 -11.17 -26.61
C ASN A 101 17.54 -10.15 -25.64
N ALA A 102 17.87 -8.89 -25.73
CA ALA A 102 17.55 -7.84 -24.77
C ALA A 102 16.15 -7.20 -24.97
N ALA A 103 15.55 -7.38 -26.14
CA ALA A 103 14.14 -7.01 -26.36
C ALA A 103 13.23 -7.63 -25.28
N ALA A 104 13.51 -8.87 -24.88
CA ALA A 104 12.81 -9.57 -23.79
C ALA A 104 12.88 -8.86 -22.42
N GLY A 105 13.87 -8.00 -22.17
CA GLY A 105 14.02 -7.25 -20.91
C GLY A 105 13.09 -6.02 -20.85
N SER A 106 13.02 -5.26 -21.94
CA SER A 106 12.12 -4.10 -22.08
C SER A 106 10.67 -4.52 -22.06
N ASP A 107 10.32 -5.57 -22.81
CA ASP A 107 8.96 -6.08 -22.89
C ASP A 107 8.45 -6.57 -21.53
N ARG A 108 9.33 -7.16 -20.71
CA ARG A 108 9.02 -7.55 -19.34
C ARG A 108 8.69 -6.34 -18.46
N TYR A 109 9.48 -5.28 -18.55
CA TYR A 109 9.25 -4.08 -17.76
C TYR A 109 7.91 -3.44 -18.16
N VAL A 110 7.65 -3.25 -19.44
CA VAL A 110 6.37 -2.72 -19.96
C VAL A 110 5.21 -3.58 -19.51
N PHE A 111 5.31 -4.91 -19.59
CA PHE A 111 4.29 -5.84 -19.10
C PHE A 111 3.99 -5.63 -17.62
N HIS A 112 5.02 -5.49 -16.77
CA HIS A 112 4.83 -5.22 -15.35
C HIS A 112 4.21 -3.84 -15.09
N VAL A 113 4.54 -2.83 -15.89
CA VAL A 113 3.92 -1.50 -15.82
C VAL A 113 2.43 -1.59 -16.15
N VAL A 114 2.05 -2.33 -17.19
CA VAL A 114 0.63 -2.53 -17.57
C VAL A 114 -0.14 -3.22 -16.44
N ILE A 115 0.42 -4.29 -15.86
CA ILE A 115 -0.19 -4.96 -14.70
C ILE A 115 -0.27 -3.99 -13.51
N GLY A 116 0.79 -3.25 -13.23
CA GLY A 116 0.82 -2.25 -12.16
C GLY A 116 -0.27 -1.19 -12.33
N LEU A 117 -0.42 -0.64 -13.54
CA LEU A 117 -1.49 0.32 -13.86
C LEU A 117 -2.89 -0.30 -13.69
N ALA A 118 -3.06 -1.57 -14.08
CA ALA A 118 -4.34 -2.28 -13.86
C ALA A 118 -4.64 -2.42 -12.36
N VAL A 119 -3.64 -2.83 -11.54
CA VAL A 119 -3.78 -2.90 -10.08
C VAL A 119 -4.08 -1.52 -9.48
N MET A 120 -3.37 -0.48 -9.92
CA MET A 120 -3.64 0.90 -9.49
C MET A 120 -5.07 1.31 -9.80
N MET A 121 -5.55 1.03 -11.01
CA MET A 121 -6.92 1.37 -11.43
C MET A 121 -7.97 0.60 -10.61
N ILE A 122 -7.76 -0.68 -10.36
CA ILE A 122 -8.64 -1.49 -9.50
C ILE A 122 -8.71 -0.89 -8.10
N LEU A 123 -7.57 -0.58 -7.48
CA LEU A 123 -7.52 0.00 -6.13
C LEU A 123 -8.03 1.45 -6.08
N TYR A 124 -7.86 2.23 -7.16
CA TYR A 124 -8.43 3.57 -7.31
C TYR A 124 -9.97 3.54 -7.37
N LEU A 125 -10.54 2.58 -8.10
CA LEU A 125 -11.99 2.41 -8.22
C LEU A 125 -12.60 1.80 -6.95
N LEU A 126 -11.83 0.95 -6.29
CA LEU A 126 -12.21 0.38 -5.00
C LEU A 126 -12.17 1.45 -3.91
N ASP A 127 -13.25 1.55 -3.16
CA ASP A 127 -13.33 2.49 -2.05
C ASP A 127 -12.39 2.05 -0.91
N TYR A 128 -11.51 2.95 -0.47
CA TYR A 128 -10.56 2.66 0.62
C TYR A 128 -11.27 2.25 1.92
N THR A 129 -12.53 2.63 2.13
CA THR A 129 -13.31 2.20 3.30
C THR A 129 -13.66 0.71 3.26
N VAL A 130 -13.75 0.11 2.06
CA VAL A 130 -13.90 -1.34 1.88
C VAL A 130 -12.63 -2.05 2.33
N LEU A 131 -11.45 -1.57 1.90
CA LEU A 131 -10.16 -2.08 2.37
C LEU A 131 -10.06 -1.99 3.91
N ALA A 132 -10.49 -0.86 4.47
CA ALA A 132 -10.49 -0.66 5.91
C ALA A 132 -11.50 -1.58 6.63
N ARG A 133 -12.68 -1.79 6.07
CA ARG A 133 -13.68 -2.72 6.62
C ARG A 133 -13.11 -4.13 6.74
N PHE A 134 -12.42 -4.60 5.71
CA PHE A 134 -11.84 -5.94 5.66
C PHE A 134 -10.37 -5.99 6.12
N SER A 135 -9.81 -4.90 6.68
CA SER A 135 -8.38 -4.78 6.98
C SER A 135 -7.81 -5.94 7.79
N LYS A 136 -8.51 -6.45 8.82
CA LYS A 136 -8.03 -7.60 9.61
C LYS A 136 -8.00 -8.89 8.78
N ILE A 137 -8.98 -9.09 7.92
CA ILE A 137 -9.05 -10.27 7.02
C ILE A 137 -7.91 -10.19 5.99
N ILE A 138 -7.73 -9.02 5.36
CA ILE A 138 -6.64 -8.79 4.40
C ILE A 138 -5.28 -8.99 5.09
N ALA A 139 -5.11 -8.47 6.31
CA ALA A 139 -3.90 -8.67 7.09
C ALA A 139 -3.62 -10.15 7.36
N VAL A 140 -4.63 -10.92 7.77
CA VAL A 140 -4.49 -12.38 7.98
C VAL A 140 -4.15 -13.12 6.69
N ILE A 141 -4.78 -12.75 5.57
CA ILE A 141 -4.47 -13.34 4.25
C ILE A 141 -3.01 -13.06 3.87
N LEU A 142 -2.52 -11.83 4.05
CA LEU A 142 -1.13 -11.49 3.77
C LEU A 142 -0.15 -12.26 4.68
N LEU A 143 -0.46 -12.36 5.99
CA LEU A 143 0.35 -13.14 6.94
C LEU A 143 0.36 -14.63 6.57
N PHE A 144 -0.79 -15.19 6.19
CA PHE A 144 -0.91 -16.57 5.74
C PHE A 144 -0.11 -16.82 4.46
N ALA A 145 -0.22 -15.96 3.45
CA ALA A 145 0.57 -16.05 2.22
C ALA A 145 2.07 -15.95 2.50
N CYS A 146 2.47 -15.09 3.43
CA CYS A 146 3.86 -14.99 3.90
C CYS A 146 4.32 -16.28 4.58
N LEU A 147 3.50 -16.87 5.46
CA LEU A 147 3.78 -18.15 6.13
C LEU A 147 3.91 -19.30 5.12
N VAL A 148 3.00 -19.38 4.15
CA VAL A 148 3.06 -20.38 3.07
C VAL A 148 4.36 -20.24 2.27
N THR A 149 4.77 -19.00 1.97
CA THR A 149 6.06 -18.72 1.30
C THR A 149 7.26 -19.15 2.15
N LEU A 150 7.18 -18.92 3.48
CA LEU A 150 8.24 -19.32 4.39
C LEU A 150 8.41 -20.85 4.45
N LEU A 151 7.31 -21.60 4.46
CA LEU A 151 7.32 -23.04 4.61
C LEU A 151 7.62 -23.79 3.30
N GLY A 152 7.12 -23.30 2.17
CA GLY A 152 7.18 -24.00 0.90
C GLY A 152 7.59 -23.15 -0.30
N GLY A 153 8.09 -21.93 -0.07
CA GLY A 153 8.53 -21.02 -1.14
C GLY A 153 9.78 -21.54 -1.86
N TYR A 154 9.85 -21.23 -3.15
CA TYR A 154 11.02 -21.56 -3.96
C TYR A 154 12.18 -20.64 -3.58
N GLN A 155 13.35 -21.22 -3.31
CA GLN A 155 14.55 -20.48 -2.96
C GLN A 155 15.39 -20.22 -4.21
N LEU A 156 15.64 -18.93 -4.49
CA LEU A 156 16.50 -18.50 -5.59
C LEU A 156 17.46 -17.42 -5.05
N ASN A 157 18.76 -17.62 -5.19
CA ASN A 157 19.80 -16.70 -4.71
C ASN A 157 19.60 -16.25 -3.23
N GLY A 158 19.24 -17.17 -2.35
CA GLY A 158 19.01 -16.89 -0.94
C GLY A 158 17.66 -16.23 -0.60
N ALA A 159 16.90 -15.73 -1.57
CA ALA A 159 15.55 -15.20 -1.38
C ALA A 159 14.48 -16.26 -1.62
N ARG A 160 13.38 -16.18 -0.86
CA ARG A 160 12.22 -17.07 -1.05
C ARG A 160 11.12 -16.38 -1.81
N TYR A 161 10.66 -17.00 -2.88
CA TYR A 161 9.59 -16.51 -3.74
C TYR A 161 8.31 -17.32 -3.52
N PHE A 162 7.15 -16.63 -3.55
CA PHE A 162 5.84 -17.25 -3.39
C PHE A 162 5.52 -18.18 -4.56
N ILE A 163 5.72 -17.68 -5.78
CA ILE A 163 5.55 -18.45 -7.02
C ILE A 163 6.73 -18.10 -7.92
N VAL A 164 7.31 -19.11 -8.57
CA VAL A 164 8.29 -18.90 -9.65
C VAL A 164 7.66 -19.37 -10.94
N LEU A 165 7.53 -18.45 -11.88
CA LEU A 165 7.05 -18.69 -13.23
C LEU A 165 8.19 -19.13 -14.14
N PRO A 166 7.91 -19.84 -15.27
CA PRO A 166 8.92 -20.15 -16.27
C PRO A 166 9.75 -18.93 -16.70
N GLY A 167 11.04 -19.10 -16.87
CA GLY A 167 11.96 -18.00 -17.16
C GLY A 167 12.49 -17.28 -15.91
N GLY A 168 12.46 -17.91 -14.72
CA GLY A 168 13.03 -17.35 -13.47
C GLY A 168 12.24 -16.17 -12.88
N ARG A 169 11.00 -15.99 -13.29
CA ARG A 169 10.13 -14.90 -12.80
C ARG A 169 9.51 -15.30 -11.47
N GLY A 170 9.74 -14.53 -10.41
CA GLY A 170 9.20 -14.81 -9.08
C GLY A 170 8.34 -13.68 -8.54
N ILE A 171 7.28 -14.01 -7.81
CA ILE A 171 6.53 -13.05 -7.01
C ILE A 171 7.20 -12.97 -5.64
N SER A 172 7.83 -11.84 -5.35
CA SER A 172 8.44 -11.56 -4.05
C SER A 172 7.36 -11.24 -3.02
N MET A 173 7.06 -12.20 -2.14
CA MET A 173 6.11 -11.98 -1.05
C MET A 173 6.60 -10.90 -0.08
N GLN A 174 7.90 -10.83 0.15
CA GLN A 174 8.54 -9.83 0.99
C GLN A 174 8.17 -8.40 0.55
N THR A 175 8.26 -8.13 -0.76
CA THR A 175 7.89 -6.82 -1.33
C THR A 175 6.38 -6.59 -1.23
N LEU A 176 5.55 -7.61 -1.49
CA LEU A 176 4.09 -7.50 -1.38
C LEU A 176 3.63 -7.20 0.05
N MET A 177 4.40 -7.60 1.07
CA MET A 177 4.10 -7.27 2.47
C MET A 177 4.08 -5.76 2.76
N LEU A 178 4.64 -4.92 1.90
CA LEU A 178 4.51 -3.46 2.02
C LEU A 178 3.06 -2.97 1.93
N PHE A 179 2.16 -3.72 1.27
CA PHE A 179 0.73 -3.44 1.33
C PHE A 179 0.14 -3.54 2.74
N TYR A 180 0.80 -4.27 3.63
CA TYR A 180 0.37 -4.38 5.02
C TYR A 180 0.40 -3.02 5.74
N VAL A 181 1.30 -2.10 5.36
CA VAL A 181 1.46 -0.80 6.03
C VAL A 181 0.19 0.06 5.96
N PRO A 182 -0.41 0.38 4.80
CA PRO A 182 -1.68 1.10 4.77
C PRO A 182 -2.84 0.32 5.41
N ILE A 183 -2.84 -1.03 5.31
CA ILE A 183 -3.82 -1.87 6.00
C ILE A 183 -3.67 -1.78 7.52
N TYR A 184 -2.44 -1.71 8.04
CA TYR A 184 -2.18 -1.47 9.46
C TYR A 184 -2.76 -0.12 9.91
N GLY A 185 -2.69 0.92 9.09
CA GLY A 185 -3.36 2.20 9.36
C GLY A 185 -4.87 2.06 9.56
N ALA A 186 -5.50 1.22 8.76
CA ALA A 186 -6.92 0.91 8.92
C ALA A 186 -7.21 0.07 10.19
N ILE A 187 -6.28 -0.82 10.59
CA ILE A 187 -6.38 -1.57 11.83
C ILE A 187 -6.24 -0.64 13.04
N LEU A 188 -5.29 0.30 13.02
CA LEU A 188 -5.13 1.31 14.06
C LEU A 188 -6.41 2.11 14.25
N TYR A 189 -7.05 2.52 13.16
CA TYR A 189 -8.30 3.28 13.20
C TYR A 189 -9.44 2.50 13.89
N LYS A 190 -9.48 1.18 13.76
CA LYS A 190 -10.50 0.34 14.45
C LYS A 190 -10.32 0.28 15.98
N TYR A 191 -9.17 0.66 16.49
CA TYR A 191 -8.89 0.73 17.93
C TYR A 191 -9.02 2.15 18.48
N HIS A 192 -9.60 3.08 17.69
CA HIS A 192 -9.88 4.45 18.12
C HIS A 192 -10.80 4.45 19.35
N GLY A 193 -10.46 5.26 20.36
CA GLY A 193 -11.18 5.32 21.65
C GLY A 193 -10.80 4.23 22.65
N TRP A 194 -9.94 3.27 22.29
CA TRP A 194 -9.50 2.23 23.21
C TRP A 194 -8.26 2.73 24.00
N GLY A 195 -8.15 2.29 25.26
CA GLY A 195 -6.98 2.60 26.10
C GLY A 195 -5.77 1.72 25.81
N TYR A 196 -4.99 1.41 26.85
CA TYR A 196 -3.80 0.55 26.75
C TYR A 196 -4.08 -0.82 26.11
N LYS A 197 -5.26 -1.40 26.32
CA LYS A 197 -5.67 -2.67 25.67
C LYS A 197 -5.69 -2.55 24.14
N GLY A 198 -6.16 -1.41 23.62
CA GLY A 198 -6.14 -1.13 22.19
C GLY A 198 -4.72 -0.96 21.66
N LEU A 199 -3.88 -0.24 22.40
CA LEU A 199 -2.46 -0.04 22.07
C LEU A 199 -1.70 -1.36 22.01
N MET A 200 -1.87 -2.26 22.97
CA MET A 200 -1.24 -3.58 22.98
C MET A 200 -1.65 -4.42 21.77
N ARG A 201 -2.94 -4.41 21.42
CA ARG A 201 -3.42 -5.10 20.20
C ARG A 201 -2.82 -4.50 18.92
N ALA A 202 -2.69 -3.19 18.86
CA ALA A 202 -2.02 -2.52 17.74
C ALA A 202 -0.55 -2.95 17.60
N ILE A 203 0.16 -3.08 18.73
CA ILE A 203 1.55 -3.59 18.75
C ILE A 203 1.61 -5.05 18.29
N ILE A 204 0.69 -5.91 18.70
CA ILE A 204 0.63 -7.30 18.23
C ILE A 204 0.44 -7.36 16.71
N TRP A 205 -0.48 -6.57 16.13
CA TRP A 205 -0.66 -6.48 14.69
C TRP A 205 0.56 -5.92 13.95
N MET A 206 1.39 -5.12 14.61
CA MET A 206 2.65 -4.63 14.06
C MET A 206 3.76 -5.70 14.10
N LEU A 207 3.88 -6.44 15.21
CA LEU A 207 4.91 -7.46 15.40
C LEU A 207 4.73 -8.68 14.49
N ALA A 208 3.48 -9.12 14.27
CA ALA A 208 3.19 -10.32 13.50
C ALA A 208 3.83 -10.33 12.08
N PRO A 209 3.64 -9.31 11.23
CA PRO A 209 4.28 -9.28 9.92
C PRO A 209 5.80 -9.10 10.00
N LEU A 210 6.31 -8.36 11.01
CA LEU A 210 7.74 -8.13 11.17
C LEU A 210 8.51 -9.42 11.46
N ILE A 211 7.97 -10.26 12.35
CA ILE A 211 8.57 -11.56 12.67
C ILE A 211 8.61 -12.44 11.40
N LEU A 212 7.52 -12.51 10.64
CA LEU A 212 7.47 -13.33 9.43
C LEU A 212 8.41 -12.82 8.33
N VAL A 213 8.48 -11.52 8.10
CA VAL A 213 9.38 -10.93 7.09
C VAL A 213 10.85 -11.02 7.52
N TYR A 214 11.13 -10.90 8.83
CA TYR A 214 12.48 -11.09 9.36
C TYR A 214 12.99 -12.52 9.17
N THR A 215 12.13 -13.54 9.35
CA THR A 215 12.51 -14.95 9.14
C THR A 215 12.70 -15.29 7.65
N MET A 216 12.12 -14.51 6.74
CA MET A 216 12.52 -14.47 5.35
C MET A 216 13.74 -13.55 5.24
N PRO A 217 14.87 -13.87 4.64
CA PRO A 217 16.08 -13.02 4.64
C PRO A 217 15.85 -11.65 3.98
N ALA A 218 14.88 -10.87 4.48
CA ALA A 218 14.41 -9.58 3.98
C ALA A 218 14.45 -8.50 5.08
N LEU A 219 15.60 -8.40 5.75
CA LEU A 219 15.81 -7.48 6.88
C LEU A 219 15.41 -6.04 6.52
N MET A 220 15.78 -5.56 5.33
CA MET A 220 15.50 -4.20 4.92
C MET A 220 14.00 -3.93 4.78
N THR A 221 13.26 -4.84 4.14
CA THR A 221 11.79 -4.73 4.06
C THR A 221 11.16 -4.71 5.45
N ALA A 222 11.66 -5.54 6.38
CA ALA A 222 11.20 -5.52 7.77
C ALA A 222 11.49 -4.18 8.46
N CYS A 223 12.67 -3.57 8.22
CA CYS A 223 13.01 -2.24 8.73
C CYS A 223 12.09 -1.14 8.15
N VAL A 224 11.84 -1.15 6.84
CA VAL A 224 10.92 -0.22 6.18
C VAL A 224 9.52 -0.34 6.79
N MET A 225 9.01 -1.57 6.95
CA MET A 225 7.72 -1.82 7.58
C MET A 225 7.70 -1.36 9.04
N LEU A 226 8.72 -1.70 9.83
CA LEU A 226 8.82 -1.32 11.23
C LEU A 226 8.76 0.20 11.40
N VAL A 227 9.65 0.93 10.72
CA VAL A 227 9.70 2.40 10.82
C VAL A 227 8.38 3.01 10.35
N SER A 228 7.83 2.53 9.24
CA SER A 228 6.55 3.04 8.71
C SER A 228 5.41 2.83 9.72
N MET A 229 5.28 1.65 10.29
CA MET A 229 4.22 1.33 11.26
C MET A 229 4.42 2.03 12.60
N LEU A 230 5.68 2.22 13.07
CA LEU A 230 5.99 3.00 14.27
C LEU A 230 5.61 4.48 14.11
N VAL A 231 5.93 5.09 12.96
CA VAL A 231 5.53 6.47 12.68
C VAL A 231 4.02 6.59 12.66
N MET A 232 3.30 5.65 12.01
CA MET A 232 1.83 5.65 11.98
C MET A 232 1.23 5.48 13.38
N LEU A 233 1.80 4.60 14.21
CA LEU A 233 1.37 4.41 15.60
C LEU A 233 1.60 5.69 16.42
N THR A 234 2.74 6.35 16.22
CA THR A 234 3.06 7.64 16.85
C THR A 234 2.03 8.71 16.48
N ILE A 235 1.69 8.84 15.17
CA ILE A 235 0.66 9.76 14.70
C ILE A 235 -0.70 9.46 15.35
N ALA A 236 -1.08 8.17 15.46
CA ALA A 236 -2.32 7.75 16.09
C ALA A 236 -2.38 8.15 17.59
N ILE A 237 -1.28 7.97 18.33
CA ILE A 237 -1.18 8.37 19.74
C ILE A 237 -1.25 9.90 19.87
N GLN A 238 -0.54 10.65 19.02
CA GLN A 238 -0.55 12.12 19.02
C GLN A 238 -1.95 12.68 18.75
N LYS A 239 -2.72 12.04 17.84
CA LYS A 239 -4.10 12.41 17.50
C LYS A 239 -5.17 11.92 18.52
N ASN A 240 -4.75 11.42 19.69
CA ASN A 240 -5.66 10.92 20.74
C ASN A 240 -6.54 9.73 20.33
N TRP A 241 -6.07 8.87 19.41
CA TRP A 241 -6.82 7.65 19.08
C TRP A 241 -6.82 6.64 20.21
N PHE A 242 -5.83 6.72 21.10
CA PHE A 242 -5.73 5.91 22.30
C PHE A 242 -5.82 6.81 23.53
N THR A 243 -6.62 6.41 24.53
CA THR A 243 -6.73 7.09 25.81
C THR A 243 -5.56 6.68 26.72
N VAL A 244 -4.34 7.13 26.36
CA VAL A 244 -3.08 6.81 27.04
C VAL A 244 -2.23 8.06 27.29
N ARG A 245 -1.27 7.99 28.21
CA ARG A 245 -0.30 9.06 28.46
C ARG A 245 0.67 9.16 27.28
N LYS A 246 0.42 10.13 26.33
CA LYS A 246 1.12 10.25 25.05
C LYS A 246 2.63 10.17 25.16
N LYS A 247 3.27 11.07 25.95
CA LYS A 247 4.74 11.13 26.06
C LYS A 247 5.35 9.80 26.54
N LYS A 248 4.76 9.20 27.61
CA LYS A 248 5.24 7.93 28.13
C LYS A 248 5.04 6.77 27.15
N ALA A 249 3.89 6.71 26.49
CA ALA A 249 3.60 5.67 25.50
C ALA A 249 4.54 5.75 24.30
N ILE A 250 4.73 6.94 23.71
CA ILE A 250 5.62 7.13 22.56
C ILE A 250 7.06 6.80 22.95
N CYS A 251 7.57 7.37 24.06
CA CYS A 251 8.93 7.12 24.52
C CYS A 251 9.17 5.62 24.80
N GLY A 252 8.23 4.96 25.48
CA GLY A 252 8.35 3.53 25.79
C GLY A 252 8.33 2.65 24.53
N ILE A 253 7.48 2.96 23.55
CA ILE A 253 7.42 2.22 22.29
C ILE A 253 8.72 2.39 21.50
N TRP A 254 9.17 3.63 21.29
CA TRP A 254 10.41 3.87 20.54
C TRP A 254 11.63 3.28 21.26
N ALA A 255 11.74 3.45 22.59
CA ALA A 255 12.80 2.84 23.36
C ALA A 255 12.80 1.31 23.25
N GLY A 256 11.64 0.67 23.36
CA GLY A 256 11.52 -0.79 23.21
C GLY A 256 11.93 -1.30 21.84
N PHE A 257 11.44 -0.64 20.77
CA PHE A 257 11.76 -1.06 19.40
C PHE A 257 13.16 -0.71 18.94
N LEU A 258 13.79 0.35 19.46
CA LEU A 258 15.19 0.65 19.21
C LEU A 258 16.13 -0.22 20.04
N ALA A 259 15.76 -0.52 21.29
CA ALA A 259 16.56 -1.37 22.15
C ALA A 259 16.58 -2.85 21.69
N MET A 260 15.48 -3.35 21.09
CA MET A 260 15.39 -4.75 20.67
C MET A 260 16.46 -5.16 19.64
N PRO A 261 16.65 -4.48 18.49
CA PRO A 261 17.71 -4.82 17.54
C PRO A 261 19.10 -4.63 18.11
N VAL A 262 19.31 -3.63 18.96
CA VAL A 262 20.60 -3.41 19.65
C VAL A 262 20.89 -4.56 20.61
N ALA A 263 19.93 -4.96 21.43
CA ALA A 263 20.06 -6.10 22.33
C ALA A 263 20.29 -7.41 21.56
N ALA A 264 19.54 -7.66 20.49
CA ALA A 264 19.71 -8.85 19.64
C ALA A 264 21.10 -8.88 18.99
N PHE A 265 21.60 -7.73 18.54
CA PHE A 265 22.97 -7.59 18.03
C PHE A 265 24.02 -7.85 19.09
N LEU A 266 23.89 -7.24 20.28
CA LEU A 266 24.82 -7.45 21.39
C LEU A 266 24.87 -8.92 21.84
N ILE A 267 23.72 -9.57 21.96
CA ILE A 267 23.61 -11.00 22.29
C ILE A 267 24.38 -11.84 21.27
N ARG A 268 24.17 -11.59 19.96
CA ARG A 268 24.86 -12.34 18.89
C ARG A 268 26.37 -12.04 18.85
N TYR A 269 26.75 -10.82 19.09
CA TYR A 269 28.16 -10.42 19.17
C TYR A 269 28.87 -11.10 20.35
N LEU A 270 28.27 -11.04 21.55
CA LEU A 270 28.83 -11.64 22.77
C LEU A 270 28.83 -13.18 22.72
N SER A 271 27.88 -13.79 22.04
CA SER A 271 27.80 -15.26 21.85
C SER A 271 28.66 -15.78 20.68
N SER A 272 29.47 -14.92 20.06
CA SER A 272 30.28 -15.24 18.86
C SER A 272 29.49 -15.96 17.74
N SER A 273 28.17 -15.72 17.66
CA SER A 273 27.28 -16.38 16.70
C SER A 273 27.08 -15.57 15.41
N LEU A 274 27.86 -14.49 15.23
CA LEU A 274 27.91 -13.76 13.98
C LEU A 274 28.74 -14.54 12.95
N THR A 275 28.22 -14.65 11.74
CA THR A 275 28.96 -15.25 10.62
C THR A 275 30.08 -14.30 10.17
N GLU A 276 31.16 -14.85 9.61
CA GLU A 276 32.27 -14.05 9.04
C GLU A 276 31.77 -13.01 8.03
N TYR A 277 30.79 -13.37 7.21
CA TYR A 277 30.14 -12.45 6.29
C TYR A 277 29.46 -11.26 7.00
N GLN A 278 28.81 -11.48 8.14
CA GLN A 278 28.15 -10.41 8.91
C GLN A 278 29.20 -9.49 9.56
N ILE A 279 30.30 -10.05 10.04
CA ILE A 279 31.41 -9.28 10.62
C ILE A 279 32.09 -8.45 9.54
N ALA A 280 32.39 -9.03 8.39
CA ALA A 280 33.00 -8.31 7.27
C ALA A 280 32.11 -7.16 6.79
N ARG A 281 30.79 -7.37 6.76
CA ARG A 281 29.82 -6.33 6.37
C ARG A 281 29.74 -5.18 7.40
N LEU A 282 29.84 -5.48 8.69
CA LEU A 282 29.94 -4.48 9.74
C LEU A 282 31.24 -3.69 9.64
N GLN A 283 32.35 -4.37 9.45
CA GLN A 283 33.65 -3.72 9.24
C GLN A 283 33.62 -2.78 8.06
N ALA A 284 33.02 -3.20 6.93
CA ALA A 284 32.87 -2.35 5.75
C ALA A 284 32.06 -1.07 6.00
N ILE A 285 31.05 -1.12 6.90
CA ILE A 285 30.29 0.06 7.31
C ILE A 285 31.13 1.03 8.15
N PHE A 286 31.92 0.50 9.12
CA PHE A 286 32.68 1.32 10.05
C PHE A 286 34.03 1.77 9.50
N SER A 287 34.66 1.02 8.60
CA SER A 287 35.94 1.37 7.95
C SER A 287 35.83 2.38 6.81
N GLY A 288 34.61 2.90 6.54
CA GLY A 288 34.40 3.92 5.52
C GLY A 288 34.61 3.44 4.08
N GLY A 289 34.44 2.13 3.81
CA GLY A 289 34.54 1.59 2.45
C GLY A 289 35.94 1.63 1.83
N GLY A 290 36.98 1.66 2.67
CA GLY A 290 38.35 1.97 2.24
C GLY A 290 39.07 0.90 1.39
N GLU A 291 38.54 -0.29 1.20
CA GLU A 291 39.10 -1.26 0.27
C GLU A 291 38.49 -1.05 -1.13
N LYS A 292 39.35 -0.72 -2.11
CA LYS A 292 38.96 -0.53 -3.52
C LYS A 292 38.25 -1.76 -4.11
N ASP A 293 38.47 -2.92 -3.53
CA ASP A 293 37.88 -4.20 -3.97
C ASP A 293 36.49 -4.47 -3.30
N SER A 294 36.04 -3.61 -2.39
CA SER A 294 34.72 -3.73 -1.81
C SER A 294 33.63 -3.23 -2.78
N PHE A 295 32.43 -3.81 -2.72
CA PHE A 295 31.29 -3.37 -3.54
C PHE A 295 31.01 -1.87 -3.39
N THR A 296 31.12 -1.34 -2.18
CA THR A 296 30.98 0.09 -1.88
C THR A 296 32.07 0.92 -2.56
N GLY A 297 33.33 0.44 -2.54
CA GLY A 297 34.44 1.07 -3.24
C GLY A 297 34.23 1.13 -4.75
N MET A 298 33.66 0.07 -5.32
CA MET A 298 33.27 0.04 -6.72
C MET A 298 32.19 1.10 -7.05
N LEU A 299 31.15 1.23 -6.24
CA LEU A 299 30.14 2.29 -6.42
C LEU A 299 30.75 3.69 -6.34
N HIS A 300 31.64 3.94 -5.37
CA HIS A 300 32.35 5.22 -5.28
C HIS A 300 33.20 5.50 -6.51
N SER A 301 33.88 4.48 -7.06
CA SER A 301 34.68 4.63 -8.29
C SER A 301 33.82 5.02 -9.50
N PHE A 302 32.61 4.47 -9.61
CA PHE A 302 31.67 4.88 -10.66
C PHE A 302 31.25 6.34 -10.50
N TRP A 303 30.89 6.77 -9.27
CA TRP A 303 30.51 8.16 -9.01
C TRP A 303 31.64 9.16 -9.25
N GLN A 304 32.89 8.82 -8.94
CA GLN A 304 34.05 9.66 -9.20
C GLN A 304 34.33 9.84 -10.70
N GLN A 305 34.04 8.82 -11.51
CA GLN A 305 34.23 8.87 -12.97
C GLN A 305 33.04 9.51 -13.71
N ASN A 306 31.95 9.79 -13.03
CA ASN A 306 30.76 10.36 -13.63
C ASN A 306 30.97 11.82 -14.04
N LYS A 307 30.44 12.15 -15.23
CA LYS A 307 30.34 13.52 -15.69
C LYS A 307 29.08 14.20 -15.25
N TRP A 308 29.08 15.51 -15.20
CA TRP A 308 27.86 16.27 -14.94
C TRP A 308 26.82 16.05 -16.03
N ILE A 309 27.23 16.02 -17.31
CA ILE A 309 26.38 15.77 -18.46
C ILE A 309 27.09 14.77 -19.38
N GLY A 310 26.33 13.84 -19.95
CA GLY A 310 26.81 12.87 -20.94
C GLY A 310 27.40 11.60 -20.35
N LYS A 311 27.89 10.73 -21.23
CA LYS A 311 28.32 9.37 -20.86
C LYS A 311 29.69 9.41 -20.15
N SER A 312 29.81 8.67 -19.04
CA SER A 312 31.05 8.40 -18.34
C SER A 312 31.86 7.30 -19.09
N GLY A 313 33.15 7.17 -18.75
CA GLY A 313 34.02 6.10 -19.29
C GLY A 313 33.78 4.74 -18.59
N SER A 314 32.99 4.67 -17.55
CA SER A 314 32.78 3.47 -16.75
C SER A 314 31.78 2.49 -17.39
N ASP A 315 32.11 1.20 -17.40
CA ASP A 315 31.18 0.14 -17.81
C ASP A 315 30.39 -0.36 -16.61
N VAL A 316 29.27 0.35 -16.28
CA VAL A 316 28.38 -0.01 -15.20
C VAL A 316 27.55 -1.24 -15.56
N MET A 317 27.23 -1.47 -16.83
CA MET A 317 26.40 -2.59 -17.26
C MET A 317 27.10 -3.94 -17.10
N GLY A 318 28.41 -3.98 -17.38
CA GLY A 318 29.22 -5.20 -17.27
C GLY A 318 29.61 -5.54 -15.82
N ASN A 319 29.78 -4.52 -14.98
CA ASN A 319 30.38 -4.70 -13.64
C ASN A 319 29.38 -4.59 -12.48
N LEU A 320 28.22 -3.94 -12.66
CA LEU A 320 27.26 -3.71 -11.57
C LEU A 320 26.08 -4.69 -11.64
N PRO A 321 25.91 -5.60 -10.66
CA PRO A 321 24.74 -6.46 -10.62
C PRO A 321 23.48 -5.62 -10.37
N ALA A 322 22.33 -6.04 -10.89
CA ALA A 322 21.03 -5.37 -10.70
C ALA A 322 21.02 -3.86 -11.05
N PHE A 323 21.87 -3.44 -12.03
CA PHE A 323 21.99 -2.04 -12.47
C PHE A 323 20.65 -1.47 -13.00
N ASN A 324 19.76 -2.32 -13.48
CA ASN A 324 18.43 -1.96 -13.99
C ASN A 324 17.32 -2.02 -12.89
N ALA A 325 17.65 -2.44 -11.70
CA ALA A 325 16.71 -2.57 -10.57
C ALA A 325 17.16 -1.70 -9.39
N ASP A 326 18.02 -2.23 -8.53
CA ASP A 326 18.42 -1.57 -7.28
C ASP A 326 19.38 -0.39 -7.53
N TYR A 327 20.27 -0.49 -8.54
CA TYR A 327 21.31 0.51 -8.86
C TYR A 327 21.01 1.33 -10.11
N ILE A 328 19.73 1.56 -10.40
CA ILE A 328 19.31 2.30 -11.59
C ILE A 328 19.80 3.76 -11.59
N LEU A 329 19.97 4.39 -10.41
CA LEU A 329 20.51 5.76 -10.31
C LEU A 329 22.00 5.81 -10.72
N THR A 330 22.79 4.84 -10.29
CA THR A 330 24.21 4.71 -10.69
C THR A 330 24.32 4.48 -12.19
N TYR A 331 23.45 3.63 -12.77
CA TYR A 331 23.38 3.45 -14.21
C TYR A 331 23.03 4.75 -14.96
N LEU A 332 21.98 5.46 -14.50
CA LEU A 332 21.57 6.72 -15.13
C LEU A 332 22.66 7.77 -15.08
N SER A 333 23.39 7.87 -13.96
CA SER A 333 24.46 8.84 -13.82
C SER A 333 25.63 8.53 -14.77
N SER A 334 25.91 7.25 -15.02
CA SER A 334 26.98 6.84 -15.96
C SER A 334 26.61 7.07 -17.43
N VAL A 335 25.32 7.03 -17.78
CA VAL A 335 24.87 7.14 -19.20
C VAL A 335 24.47 8.56 -19.55
N TYR A 336 23.75 9.26 -18.68
CA TYR A 336 23.19 10.59 -18.95
C TYR A 336 23.85 11.71 -18.14
N GLY A 337 24.65 11.34 -17.15
CA GLY A 337 25.31 12.28 -16.26
C GLY A 337 24.55 12.52 -14.94
N THR A 338 25.25 13.13 -13.99
CA THR A 338 24.75 13.37 -12.63
C THR A 338 23.52 14.29 -12.59
N ILE A 339 23.43 15.26 -13.51
CA ILE A 339 22.27 16.17 -13.59
C ILE A 339 20.97 15.41 -13.87
N ALA A 340 20.99 14.37 -14.70
CA ALA A 340 19.81 13.55 -14.97
C ALA A 340 19.29 12.84 -13.71
N VAL A 341 20.21 12.37 -12.85
CA VAL A 341 19.85 11.75 -11.57
C VAL A 341 19.28 12.79 -10.61
N ILE A 342 19.87 13.98 -10.50
CA ILE A 342 19.36 15.06 -9.65
C ILE A 342 17.94 15.45 -10.10
N LEU A 343 17.71 15.61 -11.39
CA LEU A 343 16.39 15.91 -11.93
C LEU A 343 15.36 14.82 -11.56
N LEU A 344 15.74 13.56 -11.72
CA LEU A 344 14.88 12.43 -11.34
C LEU A 344 14.59 12.42 -9.85
N CYS A 345 15.58 12.65 -8.98
CA CYS A 345 15.39 12.77 -7.54
C CYS A 345 14.45 13.95 -7.19
N CYS A 346 14.53 15.07 -7.88
CA CYS A 346 13.59 16.18 -7.71
C CYS A 346 12.14 15.76 -8.06
N VAL A 347 11.95 15.03 -9.16
CA VAL A 347 10.62 14.52 -9.54
C VAL A 347 10.07 13.57 -8.48
N LEU A 348 10.91 12.67 -7.94
CA LEU A 348 10.53 11.77 -6.86
C LEU A 348 10.21 12.52 -5.55
N ALA A 349 10.95 13.57 -5.23
CA ALA A 349 10.66 14.43 -4.08
C ALA A 349 9.31 15.15 -4.24
N VAL A 350 9.01 15.64 -5.44
CA VAL A 350 7.69 16.22 -5.76
C VAL A 350 6.59 15.17 -5.63
N LEU A 351 6.82 13.93 -6.07
CA LEU A 351 5.88 12.82 -5.87
C LEU A 351 5.58 12.58 -4.38
N ILE A 352 6.63 12.45 -3.55
CA ILE A 352 6.48 12.25 -2.10
C ILE A 352 5.69 13.42 -1.49
N PHE A 353 6.06 14.65 -1.82
CA PHE A 353 5.35 15.84 -1.35
C PHE A 353 3.87 15.83 -1.76
N ALA A 354 3.56 15.47 -3.01
CA ALA A 354 2.20 15.38 -3.51
C ALA A 354 1.38 14.29 -2.79
N VAL A 355 1.99 13.14 -2.48
CA VAL A 355 1.37 12.04 -1.71
C VAL A 355 1.04 12.50 -0.28
N PHE A 356 2.00 13.11 0.43
CA PHE A 356 1.75 13.61 1.79
C PHE A 356 0.74 14.76 1.81
N ASN A 357 0.82 15.70 0.88
CA ASN A 357 -0.15 16.77 0.76
C ASN A 357 -1.57 16.22 0.51
N THR A 358 -1.67 15.20 -0.34
CA THR A 358 -2.95 14.50 -0.58
C THR A 358 -3.46 13.81 0.69
N ALA A 359 -2.60 13.13 1.44
CA ALA A 359 -2.95 12.46 2.68
C ALA A 359 -3.35 13.44 3.79
N MET A 360 -2.59 14.53 3.98
CA MET A 360 -2.84 15.51 5.04
C MET A 360 -4.09 16.36 4.80
N ARG A 361 -4.49 16.56 3.55
CA ARG A 361 -5.73 17.29 3.18
C ARG A 361 -7.01 16.44 3.31
N GLN A 362 -6.90 15.17 3.76
CA GLN A 362 -8.06 14.32 3.99
C GLN A 362 -8.87 14.80 5.20
N LYS A 363 -10.18 15.02 5.01
CA LYS A 363 -11.10 15.29 6.13
C LYS A 363 -11.23 14.04 7.02
N ASN A 364 -11.31 12.87 6.42
CA ASN A 364 -11.45 11.61 7.14
C ASN A 364 -10.10 11.10 7.67
N GLN A 365 -10.04 10.86 8.98
CA GLN A 365 -8.82 10.41 9.66
C GLN A 365 -8.31 9.05 9.19
N LEU A 366 -9.20 8.15 8.77
CA LEU A 366 -8.83 6.84 8.20
C LEU A 366 -8.08 7.02 6.87
N GLY A 367 -8.65 7.80 5.93
CA GLY A 367 -8.03 8.07 4.64
C GLY A 367 -6.67 8.76 4.79
N MET A 368 -6.58 9.71 5.72
CA MET A 368 -5.31 10.34 6.10
C MET A 368 -4.28 9.31 6.55
N MET A 369 -4.63 8.41 7.47
CA MET A 369 -3.68 7.41 8.01
C MET A 369 -3.21 6.42 6.94
N MET A 370 -4.13 5.91 6.10
CA MET A 370 -3.77 5.00 5.01
C MET A 370 -2.88 5.68 3.97
N GLY A 371 -3.20 6.92 3.58
CA GLY A 371 -2.39 7.71 2.66
C GLY A 371 -1.00 8.05 3.21
N CYS A 372 -0.91 8.44 4.49
CA CYS A 372 0.38 8.65 5.17
C CYS A 372 1.22 7.37 5.19
N GLY A 373 0.61 6.21 5.45
CA GLY A 373 1.30 4.92 5.41
C GLY A 373 1.95 4.66 4.05
N CYS A 374 1.23 4.87 2.96
CA CYS A 374 1.78 4.76 1.61
C CYS A 374 2.94 5.76 1.37
N GLY A 375 2.75 7.02 1.80
CA GLY A 375 3.76 8.06 1.66
C GLY A 375 5.06 7.75 2.42
N ILE A 376 4.96 7.21 3.63
CA ILE A 376 6.12 6.83 4.45
C ILE A 376 6.88 5.67 3.79
N VAL A 377 6.18 4.67 3.24
CA VAL A 377 6.82 3.56 2.51
C VAL A 377 7.59 4.09 1.30
N PHE A 378 7.01 5.00 0.50
CA PHE A 378 7.73 5.62 -0.62
C PHE A 378 8.94 6.42 -0.16
N LEU A 379 8.77 7.27 0.86
CA LEU A 379 9.84 8.10 1.38
C LEU A 379 11.05 7.26 1.83
N ILE A 380 10.82 6.21 2.62
CA ILE A 380 11.90 5.39 3.16
C ILE A 380 12.58 4.60 2.04
N ASN A 381 11.82 3.97 1.12
CA ASN A 381 12.42 3.22 0.01
C ASN A 381 13.27 4.12 -0.89
N ILE A 382 12.76 5.29 -1.28
CA ILE A 382 13.50 6.24 -2.13
C ILE A 382 14.75 6.73 -1.41
N PHE A 383 14.63 7.11 -0.13
CA PHE A 383 15.73 7.65 0.64
C PHE A 383 16.86 6.61 0.81
N ILE A 384 16.53 5.40 1.21
CA ILE A 384 17.52 4.33 1.39
C ILE A 384 18.15 3.95 0.05
N ASN A 385 17.35 3.84 -1.03
CA ASN A 385 17.87 3.52 -2.36
C ASN A 385 18.85 4.59 -2.87
N ILE A 386 18.60 5.87 -2.62
CA ILE A 386 19.55 6.95 -2.94
C ILE A 386 20.86 6.76 -2.16
N LEU A 387 20.79 6.52 -0.83
CA LEU A 387 21.98 6.32 -0.02
C LEU A 387 22.78 5.07 -0.43
N GLU A 388 22.08 4.01 -0.84
CA GLU A 388 22.68 2.77 -1.33
C GLU A 388 23.40 2.99 -2.67
N ASN A 389 22.78 3.70 -3.63
CA ASN A 389 23.40 4.05 -4.88
C ASN A 389 24.61 4.97 -4.71
N LEU A 390 24.60 5.84 -3.70
CA LEU A 390 25.76 6.68 -3.35
C LEU A 390 26.89 5.91 -2.62
N GLY A 391 26.68 4.62 -2.29
CA GLY A 391 27.64 3.83 -1.52
C GLY A 391 27.76 4.22 -0.04
N ILE A 392 26.82 5.04 0.47
CA ILE A 392 26.79 5.45 1.88
C ILE A 392 26.13 4.36 2.74
N PHE A 393 25.12 3.67 2.17
CA PHE A 393 24.41 2.61 2.85
C PHE A 393 24.82 1.25 2.24
N PRO A 394 24.96 0.18 3.08
CA PRO A 394 25.36 -1.13 2.58
C PRO A 394 24.31 -1.71 1.65
N GLN A 395 24.76 -2.55 0.71
CA GLN A 395 23.90 -3.23 -0.25
C GLN A 395 22.67 -3.84 0.43
N SER A 396 21.48 -3.42 0.00
CA SER A 396 20.22 -3.89 0.52
C SER A 396 19.22 -4.10 -0.64
N VAL A 397 18.15 -4.84 -0.38
CA VAL A 397 17.10 -5.04 -1.38
C VAL A 397 16.06 -3.95 -1.20
N THR A 398 16.39 -2.74 -1.65
CA THR A 398 15.45 -1.62 -1.79
C THR A 398 15.11 -1.39 -3.26
N PHE A 399 14.04 -0.69 -3.52
CA PHE A 399 13.65 -0.38 -4.89
C PHE A 399 13.27 1.08 -5.05
N LEU A 400 13.52 1.62 -6.21
CA LEU A 400 13.04 2.93 -6.61
C LEU A 400 11.62 2.78 -7.17
N PRO A 401 10.59 3.35 -6.52
CA PRO A 401 9.22 3.19 -6.98
C PRO A 401 9.04 3.57 -8.45
N PHE A 402 8.28 2.78 -9.18
CA PHE A 402 7.99 2.91 -10.61
C PHE A 402 9.17 2.66 -11.56
N LEU A 403 10.42 2.75 -11.12
CA LEU A 403 11.61 2.75 -11.96
C LEU A 403 12.41 1.44 -11.92
N SER A 404 12.50 0.79 -10.77
CA SER A 404 13.19 -0.49 -10.61
C SER A 404 12.53 -1.61 -11.42
N ALA A 405 13.31 -2.43 -12.14
CA ALA A 405 12.82 -3.50 -13.02
C ALA A 405 12.10 -4.66 -12.33
N GLY A 406 12.01 -4.68 -11.01
CA GLY A 406 11.37 -5.76 -10.25
C GLY A 406 9.84 -5.77 -10.41
N GLY A 407 9.26 -6.84 -10.96
CA GLY A 407 7.81 -6.92 -11.18
C GLY A 407 6.98 -6.72 -9.91
N SER A 408 7.36 -7.34 -8.79
CA SER A 408 6.68 -7.12 -7.49
C SER A 408 6.82 -5.69 -7.00
N CYS A 409 7.98 -5.04 -7.22
CA CYS A 409 8.23 -3.66 -6.84
C CYS A 409 7.34 -2.69 -7.62
N ILE A 410 7.18 -2.92 -8.92
CA ILE A 410 6.29 -2.14 -9.79
C ILE A 410 4.83 -2.29 -9.34
N ILE A 411 4.36 -3.52 -9.14
CA ILE A 411 2.99 -3.79 -8.70
C ILE A 411 2.70 -3.11 -7.35
N VAL A 412 3.63 -3.17 -6.40
CA VAL A 412 3.50 -2.52 -5.09
C VAL A 412 3.47 -1.01 -5.25
N SER A 413 4.36 -0.43 -6.06
CA SER A 413 4.41 1.01 -6.30
C SER A 413 3.09 1.55 -6.84
N TYR A 414 2.56 0.93 -7.91
CA TYR A 414 1.28 1.32 -8.49
C TYR A 414 0.11 1.02 -7.56
N GLY A 415 0.14 -0.10 -6.82
CA GLY A 415 -0.91 -0.46 -5.90
C GLY A 415 -1.01 0.48 -4.70
N LEU A 416 0.12 0.85 -4.07
CA LEU A 416 0.13 1.86 -3.00
C LEU A 416 -0.38 3.21 -3.51
N MET A 417 -0.01 3.57 -4.74
CA MET A 417 -0.53 4.80 -5.37
C MET A 417 -2.03 4.71 -5.65
N GLY A 418 -2.54 3.54 -6.04
CA GLY A 418 -3.97 3.28 -6.19
C GLY A 418 -4.75 3.53 -4.89
N ILE A 419 -4.19 3.12 -3.73
CA ILE A 419 -4.78 3.41 -2.42
C ILE A 419 -4.79 4.94 -2.16
N VAL A 420 -3.69 5.64 -2.42
CA VAL A 420 -3.62 7.12 -2.26
C VAL A 420 -4.66 7.81 -3.14
N LEU A 421 -4.77 7.41 -4.40
CA LEU A 421 -5.75 7.96 -5.34
C LEU A 421 -7.20 7.67 -4.89
N SER A 422 -7.46 6.47 -4.33
CA SER A 422 -8.75 6.13 -3.76
C SER A 422 -9.11 7.02 -2.57
N THR A 423 -8.16 7.27 -1.66
CA THR A 423 -8.41 8.20 -0.54
C THR A 423 -8.73 9.60 -1.05
N TYR A 424 -8.02 10.10 -2.07
CA TYR A 424 -8.30 11.42 -2.68
C TYR A 424 -9.68 11.47 -3.34
N ARG A 425 -10.05 10.41 -4.05
CA ARG A 425 -11.34 10.32 -4.76
C ARG A 425 -12.53 10.54 -3.84
N TYR A 426 -12.46 10.01 -2.63
CA TYR A 426 -13.54 10.02 -1.64
C TYR A 426 -13.31 11.00 -0.48
N LYS A 427 -12.39 11.98 -0.63
CA LYS A 427 -11.94 12.87 0.46
C LYS A 427 -13.05 13.68 1.13
N ASN A 428 -14.08 14.08 0.38
CA ASN A 428 -15.19 14.92 0.85
C ASN A 428 -16.47 14.14 1.12
N ILE A 429 -16.48 12.80 0.92
CA ILE A 429 -17.68 11.98 1.04
C ILE A 429 -17.91 11.52 2.46
N TYR A 430 -16.82 11.22 3.19
CA TYR A 430 -16.91 10.63 4.51
C TYR A 430 -16.64 11.64 5.62
N PRO A 431 -17.37 11.58 6.76
CA PRO A 431 -17.16 12.45 7.91
C PRO A 431 -15.77 12.20 8.52
N ARG A 432 -15.34 13.17 9.35
CA ARG A 432 -14.04 13.10 10.04
C ARG A 432 -13.85 11.81 10.85
N HIS A 433 -14.91 11.34 11.50
CA HIS A 433 -14.94 10.13 12.31
C HIS A 433 -15.93 9.14 11.71
N LEU A 434 -15.44 8.22 10.91
CA LEU A 434 -16.25 7.17 10.31
C LEU A 434 -16.33 5.97 11.24
N LYS A 435 -17.52 5.56 11.67
CA LYS A 435 -17.71 4.32 12.44
C LYS A 435 -17.60 3.12 11.51
N ILE A 436 -16.44 2.46 11.49
CA ILE A 436 -16.23 1.22 10.73
C ILE A 436 -16.55 0.04 11.66
N GLY A 437 -17.81 -0.35 11.72
CA GLY A 437 -18.27 -1.52 12.48
C GLY A 437 -18.71 -2.64 11.54
N PHE A 438 -18.38 -3.89 11.86
CA PHE A 438 -19.09 -5.06 11.38
C PHE A 438 -20.41 -5.17 12.14
N LYS A 439 -21.46 -4.44 11.74
CA LYS A 439 -22.82 -4.88 12.07
C LYS A 439 -23.17 -5.97 11.07
N PHE A 440 -23.09 -7.21 11.49
CA PHE A 440 -23.68 -8.36 10.79
C PHE A 440 -25.21 -8.20 10.94
N ASP A 441 -25.77 -7.36 10.10
CA ASP A 441 -27.21 -7.26 9.95
C ASP A 441 -27.64 -8.47 9.13
N LYS A 442 -28.14 -9.50 9.83
CA LYS A 442 -28.59 -10.75 9.20
C LYS A 442 -29.66 -10.53 8.12
N THR A 443 -30.43 -9.46 8.21
CA THR A 443 -31.43 -9.07 7.21
C THR A 443 -30.81 -8.41 5.97
N LYS A 444 -29.77 -7.58 6.13
CA LYS A 444 -29.03 -7.01 5.00
C LYS A 444 -28.07 -8.00 4.36
N ALA A 445 -27.57 -8.99 5.09
CA ALA A 445 -26.80 -10.10 4.53
C ALA A 445 -27.63 -10.92 3.54
N LYS A 446 -28.91 -11.15 3.78
CA LYS A 446 -29.84 -11.77 2.82
C LYS A 446 -30.02 -10.90 1.55
N LYS A 447 -30.09 -9.57 1.67
CA LYS A 447 -30.18 -8.64 0.51
C LYS A 447 -28.86 -8.45 -0.21
N ALA A 448 -27.72 -8.43 0.50
CA ALA A 448 -26.38 -8.37 -0.09
C ALA A 448 -26.01 -9.67 -0.81
N LEU A 449 -26.53 -10.82 -0.38
CA LEU A 449 -26.41 -12.08 -1.12
C LEU A 449 -27.15 -12.02 -2.46
N TYR A 450 -28.19 -11.20 -2.58
CA TYR A 450 -28.97 -11.03 -3.83
C TYR A 450 -28.28 -10.07 -4.84
N VAL A 451 -27.51 -9.08 -4.39
CA VAL A 451 -26.69 -8.20 -5.24
C VAL A 451 -25.56 -8.99 -5.92
N SER A 452 -25.35 -10.21 -5.53
CA SER A 452 -24.20 -11.01 -5.89
C SER A 452 -24.37 -11.93 -7.07
N LYS A 453 -25.44 -11.88 -7.87
CA LYS A 453 -25.45 -12.66 -9.12
C LYS A 453 -24.31 -12.24 -10.05
N MET A 454 -24.04 -10.94 -10.17
CA MET A 454 -22.93 -10.43 -10.99
C MET A 454 -21.57 -10.61 -10.31
N SER A 455 -21.47 -10.41 -9.00
CA SER A 455 -20.29 -10.72 -8.19
C SER A 455 -19.99 -12.23 -8.17
N MET A 456 -21.00 -13.07 -8.15
CA MET A 456 -20.86 -14.53 -8.22
C MET A 456 -20.39 -15.01 -9.61
N CYS A 457 -20.86 -14.41 -10.70
CA CYS A 457 -20.34 -14.69 -12.05
C CYS A 457 -18.88 -14.25 -12.20
N ILE A 458 -18.49 -13.12 -11.61
CA ILE A 458 -17.09 -12.64 -11.60
C ILE A 458 -16.21 -13.58 -10.76
N TRP A 459 -16.69 -14.02 -9.58
CA TRP A 459 -15.98 -14.97 -8.73
C TRP A 459 -15.89 -16.37 -9.34
N THR A 460 -16.97 -16.90 -9.91
CA THR A 460 -16.96 -18.19 -10.60
C THR A 460 -16.18 -18.13 -11.90
N GLY A 461 -16.27 -17.04 -12.67
CA GLY A 461 -15.45 -16.82 -13.86
C GLY A 461 -13.95 -16.70 -13.50
N GLY A 462 -13.60 -15.92 -12.48
CA GLY A 462 -12.22 -15.78 -11.99
C GLY A 462 -11.64 -17.09 -11.46
N THR A 463 -12.44 -17.88 -10.74
CA THR A 463 -12.01 -19.20 -10.24
C THR A 463 -11.90 -20.25 -11.32
N VAL A 464 -12.77 -20.23 -12.33
CA VAL A 464 -12.64 -21.09 -13.52
C VAL A 464 -11.38 -20.73 -14.31
N VAL A 465 -11.07 -19.45 -14.50
CA VAL A 465 -9.82 -19.03 -15.15
C VAL A 465 -8.61 -19.48 -14.34
N VAL A 466 -8.61 -19.34 -13.01
CA VAL A 466 -7.53 -19.84 -12.13
C VAL A 466 -7.42 -21.37 -12.20
N MET A 467 -8.54 -22.11 -12.26
CA MET A 467 -8.53 -23.56 -12.47
C MET A 467 -8.01 -23.96 -13.85
N CYS A 468 -8.43 -23.28 -14.91
CA CYS A 468 -7.90 -23.53 -16.25
C CYS A 468 -6.41 -23.25 -16.35
N VAL A 469 -5.93 -22.19 -15.72
CA VAL A 469 -4.50 -21.87 -15.58
C VAL A 469 -3.79 -22.92 -14.73
N ALA A 470 -4.39 -23.39 -13.65
CA ALA A 470 -3.81 -24.45 -12.81
C ALA A 470 -3.75 -25.80 -13.52
N ILE A 471 -4.80 -26.16 -14.29
CA ILE A 471 -4.84 -27.41 -15.10
C ILE A 471 -3.85 -27.32 -16.27
N TYR A 472 -3.80 -26.21 -16.98
CA TYR A 472 -2.79 -25.96 -18.02
C TYR A 472 -1.37 -26.05 -17.45
N TRP A 473 -1.18 -25.60 -16.20
CA TRP A 473 0.10 -25.62 -15.51
C TRP A 473 0.47 -27.02 -15.00
N ASP A 474 -0.51 -27.82 -14.60
CA ASP A 474 -0.30 -29.23 -14.18
C ASP A 474 0.10 -30.11 -15.38
N LEU A 475 -0.36 -29.76 -16.58
CA LEU A 475 0.09 -30.37 -17.85
C LEU A 475 1.55 -29.98 -18.21
N CYS A 476 2.03 -28.82 -17.76
CA CYS A 476 3.42 -28.39 -17.92
C CYS A 476 4.33 -28.81 -16.74
N LYS A 477 4.25 -30.01 -16.34
CA LYS A 477 4.68 -30.78 -15.14
C LYS A 477 5.98 -30.44 -14.38
N SER A 478 6.82 -29.48 -14.77
CA SER A 478 8.19 -29.43 -14.24
C SER A 478 8.47 -28.41 -13.13
N TYR A 479 7.55 -27.47 -12.81
CA TYR A 479 7.93 -26.31 -11.98
C TYR A 479 6.94 -25.89 -10.88
N MET A 480 5.98 -26.77 -10.50
CA MET A 480 5.02 -26.41 -9.43
C MET A 480 5.63 -26.61 -8.04
N ASN A 481 5.82 -25.52 -7.31
CA ASN A 481 6.22 -25.53 -5.91
C ASN A 481 5.03 -25.74 -4.96
N ILE A 482 5.31 -26.21 -3.74
CA ILE A 482 4.32 -26.50 -2.69
C ILE A 482 3.35 -25.34 -2.42
N PRO A 483 3.78 -24.04 -2.36
CA PRO A 483 2.86 -22.92 -2.14
C PRO A 483 1.75 -22.80 -3.18
N PHE A 484 2.05 -23.05 -4.45
CA PHE A 484 1.05 -23.00 -5.51
C PHE A 484 0.02 -24.11 -5.36
N LYS A 485 0.45 -25.34 -5.02
CA LYS A 485 -0.43 -26.48 -4.74
C LYS A 485 -1.38 -26.17 -3.58
N ILE A 486 -0.87 -25.60 -2.48
CA ILE A 486 -1.68 -25.20 -1.32
C ILE A 486 -2.71 -24.14 -1.72
N VAL A 487 -2.31 -23.10 -2.45
CA VAL A 487 -3.22 -22.06 -2.92
C VAL A 487 -4.31 -22.63 -3.82
N THR A 488 -3.95 -23.53 -4.73
CA THR A 488 -4.91 -24.21 -5.62
C THR A 488 -5.90 -25.07 -4.83
N ILE A 489 -5.43 -25.81 -3.82
CA ILE A 489 -6.29 -26.63 -2.94
C ILE A 489 -7.24 -25.71 -2.14
N VAL A 490 -6.74 -24.63 -1.53
CA VAL A 490 -7.55 -23.69 -0.75
C VAL A 490 -8.60 -23.02 -1.62
N LEU A 491 -8.24 -22.59 -2.82
CA LEU A 491 -9.19 -22.00 -3.78
C LEU A 491 -10.25 -23.00 -4.22
N THR A 492 -9.86 -24.27 -4.45
CA THR A 492 -10.79 -25.35 -4.81
C THR A 492 -11.75 -25.66 -3.67
N LEU A 493 -11.26 -25.71 -2.42
CA LEU A 493 -12.10 -25.91 -1.23
C LEU A 493 -13.08 -24.75 -1.01
N LEU A 494 -12.63 -23.51 -1.21
CA LEU A 494 -13.49 -22.33 -1.15
C LEU A 494 -14.57 -22.35 -2.25
N LEU A 495 -14.24 -22.81 -3.46
CA LEU A 495 -15.18 -23.01 -4.56
C LEU A 495 -16.24 -24.04 -4.22
N VAL A 496 -15.82 -25.23 -3.77
CA VAL A 496 -16.73 -26.32 -3.38
C VAL A 496 -17.62 -25.90 -2.21
N GLY A 497 -17.07 -25.17 -1.21
CA GLY A 497 -17.82 -24.62 -0.10
C GLY A 497 -18.87 -23.59 -0.52
N ASN A 498 -18.55 -22.75 -1.51
CA ASN A 498 -19.50 -21.79 -2.08
C ASN A 498 -20.55 -22.44 -2.97
N MET A 499 -20.17 -23.45 -3.77
CA MET A 499 -21.13 -24.23 -4.57
C MET A 499 -22.14 -24.98 -3.69
N ARG A 500 -21.71 -25.59 -2.57
CA ARG A 500 -22.62 -26.21 -1.59
C ARG A 500 -23.63 -25.21 -1.03
N LYS A 501 -23.20 -23.99 -0.69
CA LYS A 501 -24.09 -22.93 -0.19
C LYS A 501 -25.10 -22.47 -1.26
N ILE A 502 -24.71 -22.49 -2.53
CA ILE A 502 -25.57 -22.15 -3.66
C ILE A 502 -26.64 -23.23 -3.88
N VAL A 503 -26.24 -24.50 -3.81
CA VAL A 503 -27.15 -25.65 -3.96
C VAL A 503 -28.15 -25.66 -2.81
N GLN A 504 -27.72 -25.53 -1.57
CA GLN A 504 -28.61 -25.41 -0.39
C GLN A 504 -29.57 -24.22 -0.47
N TYR A 505 -29.14 -23.08 -1.00
CA TYR A 505 -30.00 -21.91 -1.19
C TYR A 505 -31.07 -22.15 -2.25
N ASN A 506 -30.74 -22.88 -3.33
CA ASN A 506 -31.71 -23.23 -4.37
C ASN A 506 -32.70 -24.30 -3.90
N GLU A 507 -32.29 -25.20 -3.00
CA GLU A 507 -33.18 -26.23 -2.41
C GLU A 507 -34.14 -25.63 -1.35
N THR A 508 -33.71 -24.60 -0.59
CA THR A 508 -34.57 -23.93 0.41
C THR A 508 -35.51 -22.88 -0.17
N ASN A 509 -35.38 -22.51 -1.45
CA ASN A 509 -36.25 -21.58 -2.15
C ASN A 509 -37.05 -22.21 -3.29
N ARG A 510 -37.10 -23.54 -3.42
CA ARG A 510 -38.09 -24.33 -4.13
C ARG A 510 -39.12 -24.83 -3.13
#